data_2451dc7e289d98cfe0d34adf479b86e2
#
_entry.id   2451dc7e289d98cfe0d34adf479b86e2
#
_cell.length_a   1.000
_cell.length_b   1.000
_cell.length_c   1.000
_cell.angle_alpha   90.00
_cell.angle_beta   90.00
_cell.angle_gamma   90.00
#
_symmetry.space_group_name_H-M   'P 1'
#
loop_
_entity.id
_entity.type
_entity.pdbx_description
1 polymer ?
#
loop_
_entity_poly.entity_id
_entity_poly.type
_entity_poly.pdbx_seq_one_letter_code
_entity_poly.pdbx_strand_id
1 'polypeptide(L)'
;PNVIFIIADDLGYGDMSCYGAHRVQTPHVDALASSGIRFTDAHAVASTSTPSRYSLFTGHYAWRRNDTGIARGDAGMVIRPEQTTIADMFKSAGYTTGAIGKWHLGLGDKTGTQDWNKKVSPGPEDLGFDYSCLMAATGDRVPCVWMENQQVLNYDPSAPIEVSYTKPFPGEPTGKNNPELLTNLKPSPNHGHNQAIVNGISRIGYMKGGGKALWKDEDIADTIIAKTVGFIERNSDKPFFLYVGTNDVHVPRFPHPRFVGKSGMGYRGDAILQFDYTVGKILEALEKQGLRENTLIVLSSDNGPVVDDGYQDQAVELLGDHRPWGNLRGGKYSNFEAGTRVPFIVSWPDKVKKGKTSDALVSQIDLFASMAELVGQEMQSGAGVDSLSLIHI
;
A
#
# COMPACT_ATOMS: atom_id res chain seq x y z
N PRO A 1 22.88 3.04 4.78
CA PRO A 1 22.14 2.83 3.55
C PRO A 1 20.88 3.69 3.50
N ASN A 2 20.30 3.90 2.29
CA ASN A 2 18.91 4.26 2.17
C ASN A 2 18.06 3.02 2.40
N VAL A 3 16.81 3.21 2.83
CA VAL A 3 15.88 2.11 3.04
C VAL A 3 14.55 2.41 2.36
N ILE A 4 14.06 1.49 1.54
CA ILE A 4 12.75 1.59 0.89
C ILE A 4 11.94 0.33 1.19
N PHE A 5 10.73 0.52 1.71
CA PHE A 5 9.73 -0.53 1.79
C PHE A 5 8.71 -0.34 0.66
N ILE A 6 8.60 -1.30 -0.23
CA ILE A 6 7.58 -1.36 -1.28
C ILE A 6 6.56 -2.41 -0.84
N ILE A 7 5.40 -1.95 -0.41
CA ILE A 7 4.33 -2.82 0.10
C ILE A 7 3.16 -2.79 -0.89
N ALA A 8 3.00 -3.89 -1.61
CA ALA A 8 1.87 -4.11 -2.49
C ALA A 8 0.57 -4.29 -1.70
N ASP A 9 -0.56 -4.18 -2.38
CA ASP A 9 -1.89 -4.31 -1.82
C ASP A 9 -2.60 -5.52 -2.44
N ASP A 10 -2.95 -6.51 -1.60
CA ASP A 10 -3.62 -7.75 -2.03
C ASP A 10 -2.82 -8.61 -3.06
N LEU A 11 -1.51 -8.41 -3.16
CA LEU A 11 -0.66 -9.18 -4.07
C LEU A 11 -0.33 -10.54 -3.47
N GLY A 12 -0.69 -11.59 -4.17
CA GLY A 12 -0.53 -12.96 -3.70
C GLY A 12 0.86 -13.55 -3.86
N TYR A 13 1.12 -14.60 -3.10
CA TYR A 13 2.37 -15.37 -3.17
C TYR A 13 2.71 -15.83 -4.60
N GLY A 14 1.69 -16.21 -5.39
CA GLY A 14 1.86 -16.72 -6.76
C GLY A 14 1.62 -15.69 -7.88
N ASP A 15 1.56 -14.41 -7.57
CA ASP A 15 1.23 -13.38 -8.57
C ASP A 15 2.45 -12.90 -9.40
N MET A 16 3.67 -13.21 -8.98
CA MET A 16 4.89 -12.74 -9.66
C MET A 16 5.69 -13.89 -10.29
N SER A 17 6.34 -13.63 -11.41
CA SER A 17 7.07 -14.68 -12.16
C SER A 17 8.20 -15.31 -11.35
N CYS A 18 8.91 -14.56 -10.51
CA CYS A 18 9.92 -15.13 -9.60
C CYS A 18 9.33 -16.03 -8.50
N TYR A 19 8.03 -16.02 -8.28
CA TYR A 19 7.30 -16.92 -7.39
C TYR A 19 6.46 -17.98 -8.13
N GLY A 20 6.66 -18.11 -9.45
CA GLY A 20 6.07 -19.18 -10.26
C GLY A 20 4.85 -18.78 -11.08
N ALA A 21 4.49 -17.50 -11.15
CA ALA A 21 3.49 -17.04 -12.12
C ALA A 21 4.00 -17.28 -13.55
N HIS A 22 3.19 -17.92 -14.37
CA HIS A 22 3.54 -18.16 -15.78
C HIS A 22 2.67 -17.39 -16.77
N ARG A 23 1.47 -16.97 -16.36
CA ARG A 23 0.56 -16.20 -17.20
C ARG A 23 0.88 -14.69 -17.25
N VAL A 24 1.62 -14.22 -16.27
CA VAL A 24 2.06 -12.83 -16.18
C VAL A 24 3.57 -12.80 -15.95
N GLN A 25 4.25 -11.85 -16.60
CA GLN A 25 5.69 -11.65 -16.43
C GLN A 25 5.93 -10.36 -15.65
N THR A 26 6.80 -10.46 -14.65
CA THR A 26 7.16 -9.33 -13.76
C THR A 26 8.68 -9.11 -13.78
N PRO A 27 9.24 -8.67 -14.92
CA PRO A 27 10.70 -8.63 -15.12
C PRO A 27 11.43 -7.70 -14.16
N HIS A 28 10.81 -6.60 -13.72
CA HIS A 28 11.43 -5.67 -12.77
C HIS A 28 11.48 -6.24 -11.36
N VAL A 29 10.41 -6.92 -10.92
CA VAL A 29 10.41 -7.65 -9.64
C VAL A 29 11.38 -8.83 -9.70
N ASP A 30 11.47 -9.53 -10.82
CA ASP A 30 12.43 -10.64 -11.01
C ASP A 30 13.88 -10.14 -10.96
N ALA A 31 14.16 -8.96 -11.55
CA ALA A 31 15.46 -8.31 -11.44
C ALA A 31 15.80 -7.93 -10.00
N LEU A 32 14.82 -7.41 -9.25
CA LEU A 32 15.00 -7.12 -7.83
C LEU A 32 15.32 -8.40 -7.03
N ALA A 33 14.57 -9.48 -7.25
CA ALA A 33 14.83 -10.78 -6.62
C ALA A 33 16.21 -11.33 -6.96
N SER A 34 16.62 -11.20 -8.22
CA SER A 34 17.95 -11.63 -8.69
C SER A 34 19.09 -10.83 -8.09
N SER A 35 18.84 -9.58 -7.68
CA SER A 35 19.82 -8.71 -7.03
C SER A 35 19.88 -8.87 -5.50
N GLY A 36 19.14 -9.83 -4.92
CA GLY A 36 19.04 -10.02 -3.48
C GLY A 36 18.62 -11.42 -3.07
N ILE A 37 17.79 -11.49 -2.04
CA ILE A 37 17.25 -12.73 -1.47
C ILE A 37 15.74 -12.74 -1.65
N ARG A 38 15.21 -13.83 -2.17
CA ARG A 38 13.78 -14.15 -2.23
C ARG A 38 13.44 -15.13 -1.11
N PHE A 39 12.53 -14.76 -0.24
CA PHE A 39 12.07 -15.63 0.85
C PHE A 39 10.85 -16.43 0.41
N THR A 40 10.81 -17.69 0.79
CA THR A 40 9.71 -18.62 0.47
C THR A 40 8.78 -18.87 1.64
N ASP A 41 9.16 -18.46 2.85
CA ASP A 41 8.37 -18.60 4.08
C ASP A 41 8.28 -17.27 4.84
N ALA A 42 7.68 -16.29 4.18
CA ALA A 42 7.55 -14.94 4.71
C ALA A 42 6.08 -14.53 4.87
N HIS A 43 5.77 -13.86 5.98
CA HIS A 43 4.40 -13.59 6.38
C HIS A 43 4.12 -12.11 6.62
N ALA A 44 3.00 -11.63 6.08
CA ALA A 44 2.29 -10.48 6.60
C ALA A 44 1.71 -10.84 7.98
N VAL A 45 1.44 -9.83 8.80
CA VAL A 45 1.03 -10.06 10.19
C VAL A 45 -0.44 -10.45 10.31
N ALA A 46 -1.26 -10.05 9.34
CA ALA A 46 -2.68 -10.36 9.28
C ALA A 46 -3.11 -10.59 7.83
N SER A 47 -4.26 -11.22 7.65
CA SER A 47 -4.86 -11.45 6.32
C SER A 47 -5.68 -10.26 5.79
N THR A 48 -5.47 -9.07 6.37
CA THR A 48 -6.08 -7.79 5.97
C THR A 48 -5.15 -6.61 6.22
N SER A 49 -5.38 -5.54 5.49
CA SER A 49 -4.48 -4.41 5.29
C SER A 49 -4.17 -3.60 6.57
N THR A 50 -5.19 -3.04 7.24
CA THR A 50 -4.98 -2.15 8.40
C THR A 50 -4.17 -2.82 9.52
N PRO A 51 -4.51 -4.04 10.00
CA PRO A 51 -3.75 -4.68 11.06
C PRO A 51 -2.32 -5.03 10.65
N SER A 52 -2.09 -5.43 9.38
CA SER A 52 -0.73 -5.69 8.89
C SER A 52 0.12 -4.43 8.85
N ARG A 53 -0.43 -3.33 8.32
CA ARG A 53 0.29 -2.04 8.25
C ARG A 53 0.54 -1.45 9.63
N TYR A 54 -0.43 -1.58 10.54
CA TYR A 54 -0.23 -1.23 11.96
C TYR A 54 0.98 -1.95 12.55
N SER A 55 1.03 -3.28 12.40
CA SER A 55 2.10 -4.10 12.95
C SER A 55 3.46 -3.83 12.29
N LEU A 56 3.49 -3.58 10.97
CA LEU A 56 4.69 -3.20 10.24
C LEU A 56 5.32 -1.91 10.80
N PHE A 57 4.49 -0.89 11.09
CA PHE A 57 4.99 0.39 11.56
C PHE A 57 5.34 0.41 13.05
N THR A 58 4.69 -0.41 13.85
CA THR A 58 4.80 -0.34 15.32
C THR A 58 5.62 -1.47 15.94
N GLY A 59 5.80 -2.59 15.23
CA GLY A 59 6.38 -3.80 15.81
C GLY A 59 5.49 -4.43 16.90
N HIS A 60 4.18 -4.13 16.89
CA HIS A 60 3.19 -4.68 17.80
C HIS A 60 2.16 -5.48 17.03
N TYR A 61 1.76 -6.65 17.53
CA TYR A 61 0.62 -7.35 16.95
C TYR A 61 -0.68 -6.55 17.11
N ALA A 62 -1.40 -6.42 16.01
CA ALA A 62 -2.66 -5.67 15.97
C ALA A 62 -3.73 -6.21 16.95
N TRP A 63 -3.77 -7.52 17.20
CA TRP A 63 -4.70 -8.15 18.11
C TRP A 63 -4.53 -7.74 19.59
N ARG A 64 -3.44 -7.04 19.94
CA ARG A 64 -3.28 -6.43 21.28
C ARG A 64 -4.27 -5.30 21.54
N ARG A 65 -4.95 -4.83 20.50
CA ARG A 65 -5.93 -3.74 20.55
C ARG A 65 -7.20 -4.12 19.80
N ASN A 66 -8.34 -3.57 20.22
CA ASN A 66 -9.64 -3.84 19.61
C ASN A 66 -9.98 -2.90 18.44
N ASP A 67 -9.21 -1.84 18.23
CA ASP A 67 -9.46 -0.75 17.26
C ASP A 67 -8.53 -0.78 16.05
N THR A 68 -7.92 -1.93 15.77
CA THR A 68 -6.99 -2.15 14.65
C THR A 68 -7.61 -2.92 13.48
N GLY A 69 -8.94 -3.04 13.44
CA GLY A 69 -9.66 -3.65 12.31
C GLY A 69 -9.59 -2.80 11.04
N ILE A 70 -10.21 -3.29 9.96
CA ILE A 70 -10.21 -2.60 8.66
C ILE A 70 -10.76 -1.17 8.82
N ALA A 71 -9.89 -0.18 8.58
CA ALA A 71 -10.23 1.22 8.76
C ALA A 71 -11.11 1.75 7.62
N ARG A 72 -12.07 2.61 7.95
CA ARG A 72 -12.82 3.40 6.98
C ARG A 72 -11.95 4.55 6.46
N GLY A 73 -12.37 5.19 5.38
CA GLY A 73 -11.64 6.35 4.84
C GLY A 73 -11.68 7.58 5.75
N ASP A 74 -12.70 7.69 6.60
CA ASP A 74 -12.85 8.72 7.63
C ASP A 74 -12.42 8.25 9.03
N ALA A 75 -11.66 7.16 9.14
CA ALA A 75 -11.17 6.68 10.42
C ALA A 75 -10.22 7.69 11.07
N GLY A 76 -10.32 7.86 12.39
CA GLY A 76 -9.27 8.48 13.19
C GLY A 76 -8.01 7.62 13.19
N MET A 77 -6.86 8.21 13.56
CA MET A 77 -5.59 7.50 13.55
C MET A 77 -5.61 6.22 14.39
N VAL A 78 -5.27 5.12 13.75
CA VAL A 78 -5.11 3.79 14.37
C VAL A 78 -3.83 3.74 15.19
N ILE A 79 -2.72 4.25 14.67
CA ILE A 79 -1.47 4.46 15.43
C ILE A 79 -1.59 5.79 16.16
N ARG A 80 -1.46 5.78 17.47
CA ARG A 80 -1.52 7.02 18.27
C ARG A 80 -0.17 7.73 18.28
N PRO A 81 -0.16 9.08 18.34
CA PRO A 81 1.09 9.86 18.33
C PRO A 81 2.10 9.50 19.42
N GLU A 82 1.62 8.95 20.54
CA GLU A 82 2.48 8.52 21.65
C GLU A 82 3.19 7.19 21.40
N GLN A 83 2.76 6.45 20.36
CA GLN A 83 3.34 5.16 20.02
C GLN A 83 4.51 5.35 19.07
N THR A 84 5.69 4.90 19.48
CA THR A 84 6.89 4.94 18.64
C THR A 84 6.71 4.08 17.39
N THR A 85 6.99 4.65 16.24
CA THR A 85 6.94 3.98 14.93
C THR A 85 8.34 3.72 14.38
N ILE A 86 8.40 2.88 13.35
CA ILE A 86 9.63 2.66 12.58
C ILE A 86 10.15 3.97 11.95
N ALA A 87 9.26 4.90 11.56
CA ALA A 87 9.65 6.21 11.03
C ALA A 87 10.28 7.10 12.10
N ASP A 88 9.74 7.11 13.32
CA ASP A 88 10.36 7.82 14.46
C ASP A 88 11.78 7.29 14.72
N MET A 89 11.94 5.97 14.66
CA MET A 89 13.25 5.33 14.85
C MET A 89 14.24 5.76 13.76
N PHE A 90 13.86 5.75 12.48
CA PHE A 90 14.70 6.23 11.40
C PHE A 90 15.03 7.73 11.52
N LYS A 91 14.03 8.54 11.88
CA LYS A 91 14.21 9.98 12.10
C LYS A 91 15.19 10.25 13.22
N SER A 92 15.12 9.50 14.32
CA SER A 92 16.07 9.57 15.43
C SER A 92 17.50 9.16 15.02
N ALA A 93 17.63 8.32 14.00
CA ALA A 93 18.92 7.94 13.40
C ALA A 93 19.44 8.97 12.37
N GLY A 94 18.76 10.10 12.17
CA GLY A 94 19.16 11.15 11.23
C GLY A 94 18.71 10.94 9.79
N TYR A 95 17.77 10.05 9.55
CA TYR A 95 17.18 9.83 8.23
C TYR A 95 16.08 10.84 7.92
N THR A 96 15.96 11.24 6.65
CA THR A 96 14.74 11.87 6.14
C THR A 96 13.73 10.77 5.87
N THR A 97 12.47 10.99 6.31
CA THR A 97 11.45 9.95 6.27
C THR A 97 10.28 10.33 5.36
N GLY A 98 9.78 9.40 4.59
CA GLY A 98 8.66 9.61 3.68
C GLY A 98 7.66 8.46 3.65
N ALA A 99 6.37 8.81 3.43
CA ALA A 99 5.30 7.84 3.19
C ALA A 99 4.50 8.24 1.95
N ILE A 100 4.38 7.33 0.98
CA ILE A 100 3.72 7.59 -0.30
C ILE A 100 2.76 6.45 -0.63
N GLY A 101 1.56 6.81 -1.12
CA GLY A 101 0.55 5.87 -1.60
C GLY A 101 -0.46 5.46 -0.56
N LYS A 102 -0.82 4.19 -0.50
CA LYS A 102 -1.85 3.68 0.43
C LYS A 102 -1.41 3.81 1.88
N TRP A 103 -2.26 4.45 2.69
CA TRP A 103 -2.07 4.59 4.13
C TRP A 103 -2.89 3.57 4.94
N HIS A 104 -4.20 3.69 4.91
CA HIS A 104 -5.17 2.80 5.56
C HIS A 104 -5.00 2.65 7.08
N LEU A 105 -4.50 3.68 7.74
CA LEU A 105 -4.25 3.75 9.19
C LEU A 105 -4.97 4.92 9.87
N GLY A 106 -5.93 5.53 9.15
CA GLY A 106 -6.69 6.66 9.65
C GLY A 106 -5.91 7.97 9.67
N LEU A 107 -6.65 9.07 9.76
CA LEU A 107 -6.14 10.44 9.84
C LEU A 107 -7.03 11.24 10.80
N GLY A 108 -6.44 12.13 11.55
CA GLY A 108 -7.17 12.94 12.53
C GLY A 108 -7.42 12.22 13.85
N ASP A 109 -8.01 12.94 14.82
CA ASP A 109 -8.16 12.43 16.18
C ASP A 109 -9.28 11.39 16.32
N LYS A 110 -10.43 11.63 15.67
CA LYS A 110 -11.62 10.78 15.78
C LYS A 110 -12.25 10.48 14.44
N THR A 111 -12.80 9.27 14.34
CA THR A 111 -13.54 8.81 13.17
C THR A 111 -14.71 9.74 12.86
N GLY A 112 -14.81 10.18 11.60
CA GLY A 112 -15.89 11.00 11.08
C GLY A 112 -15.83 12.49 11.46
N THR A 113 -14.72 12.97 12.04
CA THR A 113 -14.57 14.37 12.46
C THR A 113 -13.59 15.17 11.60
N GLN A 114 -13.00 14.56 10.56
CA GLN A 114 -12.02 15.23 9.71
C GLN A 114 -12.65 16.37 8.91
N ASP A 115 -12.03 17.54 8.96
CA ASP A 115 -12.29 18.63 8.02
C ASP A 115 -11.31 18.51 6.84
N TRP A 116 -11.76 17.88 5.76
CA TRP A 116 -10.95 17.64 4.56
C TRP A 116 -10.57 18.92 3.79
N ASN A 117 -11.12 20.05 4.19
CA ASN A 117 -10.86 21.37 3.58
C ASN A 117 -9.69 22.10 4.25
N LYS A 118 -9.07 21.47 5.25
CA LYS A 118 -7.94 22.01 6.03
C LYS A 118 -6.89 20.93 6.26
N LYS A 119 -5.80 21.29 6.93
CA LYS A 119 -4.83 20.29 7.41
C LYS A 119 -5.51 19.38 8.44
N VAL A 120 -5.47 18.06 8.18
CA VAL A 120 -6.01 17.03 9.09
C VAL A 120 -4.90 16.61 10.04
N SER A 121 -5.10 16.84 11.34
CA SER A 121 -4.17 16.45 12.40
C SER A 121 -4.90 15.74 13.53
N PRO A 122 -4.21 14.78 14.23
CA PRO A 122 -2.88 14.25 13.92
C PRO A 122 -2.81 13.43 12.64
N GLY A 123 -1.59 13.12 12.16
CA GLY A 123 -1.36 12.36 10.93
C GLY A 123 0.06 11.81 10.84
N PRO A 124 0.56 11.45 9.65
CA PRO A 124 1.88 10.88 9.47
C PRO A 124 3.04 11.70 10.02
N GLU A 125 2.90 13.03 10.02
CA GLU A 125 3.88 13.96 10.60
C GLU A 125 4.11 13.68 12.10
N ASP A 126 3.03 13.32 12.82
CA ASP A 126 3.05 12.98 14.25
C ASP A 126 3.58 11.56 14.51
N LEU A 127 3.84 10.78 13.46
CA LEU A 127 4.39 9.43 13.48
C LEU A 127 5.81 9.37 12.90
N GLY A 128 6.52 10.50 12.84
CA GLY A 128 7.91 10.56 12.42
C GLY A 128 8.14 10.69 10.90
N PHE A 129 7.12 10.92 10.08
CA PHE A 129 7.31 11.17 8.65
C PHE A 129 7.50 12.65 8.34
N ASP A 130 8.62 13.00 7.71
CA ASP A 130 8.92 14.36 7.25
C ASP A 130 8.11 14.77 6.01
N TYR A 131 7.72 13.78 5.22
CA TYR A 131 6.93 13.96 4.00
C TYR A 131 5.89 12.85 3.87
N SER A 132 4.71 13.21 3.39
CA SER A 132 3.69 12.22 3.03
C SER A 132 2.89 12.66 1.80
N CYS A 133 2.51 11.70 0.95
CA CYS A 133 1.51 11.88 -0.10
C CYS A 133 0.66 10.61 -0.18
N LEU A 134 -0.52 10.63 0.39
CA LEU A 134 -1.24 9.43 0.76
C LEU A 134 -2.66 9.38 0.20
N MET A 135 -3.11 8.16 -0.10
CA MET A 135 -4.51 7.79 -0.13
C MET A 135 -4.93 7.49 1.32
N ALA A 136 -5.98 8.16 1.82
CA ALA A 136 -6.39 8.04 3.23
C ALA A 136 -6.68 6.58 3.66
N ALA A 137 -7.35 5.81 2.79
CA ALA A 137 -7.60 4.39 3.00
C ALA A 137 -7.21 3.57 1.76
N THR A 138 -8.18 3.19 0.95
CA THR A 138 -8.05 2.33 -0.24
C THR A 138 -8.76 2.98 -1.43
N GLY A 139 -8.47 2.52 -2.65
CA GLY A 139 -9.10 3.05 -3.86
C GLY A 139 -10.62 2.94 -3.88
N ASP A 140 -11.19 1.96 -3.22
CA ASP A 140 -12.63 1.72 -3.14
C ASP A 140 -13.36 2.55 -2.06
N ARG A 141 -12.65 3.38 -1.30
CA ARG A 141 -13.19 4.17 -0.16
C ARG A 141 -13.02 5.67 -0.38
N VAL A 142 -14.04 6.42 0.01
CA VAL A 142 -13.94 7.89 0.05
C VAL A 142 -13.17 8.35 1.30
N PRO A 143 -12.46 9.51 1.27
CA PRO A 143 -12.37 10.46 0.17
C PRO A 143 -11.42 10.01 -0.95
N CYS A 144 -11.80 10.24 -2.19
CA CYS A 144 -11.00 9.91 -3.36
C CYS A 144 -10.10 11.08 -3.77
N VAL A 145 -9.21 11.47 -2.86
CA VAL A 145 -8.25 12.57 -3.02
C VAL A 145 -6.89 12.19 -2.44
N TRP A 146 -5.85 12.79 -2.94
CA TRP A 146 -4.51 12.67 -2.36
C TRP A 146 -4.34 13.64 -1.20
N MET A 147 -3.75 13.15 -0.11
CA MET A 147 -3.38 13.94 1.06
C MET A 147 -1.86 14.17 1.06
N GLU A 148 -1.40 15.35 0.69
CA GLU A 148 0.04 15.70 0.75
C GLU A 148 0.31 16.51 2.02
N ASN A 149 1.21 16.01 2.87
CA ASN A 149 1.51 16.59 4.18
C ASN A 149 0.23 16.92 4.97
N GLN A 150 -0.72 15.97 4.96
CA GLN A 150 -1.99 16.04 5.68
C GLN A 150 -3.00 17.07 5.14
N GLN A 151 -2.78 17.61 3.94
CA GLN A 151 -3.72 18.49 3.24
C GLN A 151 -4.11 17.88 1.89
N VAL A 152 -5.32 18.17 1.43
CA VAL A 152 -5.77 17.72 0.13
C VAL A 152 -4.94 18.36 -0.98
N LEU A 153 -4.26 17.52 -1.76
CA LEU A 153 -3.49 17.95 -2.93
C LEU A 153 -4.42 18.51 -4.00
N ASN A 154 -4.05 19.64 -4.61
CA ASN A 154 -4.87 20.34 -5.60
C ASN A 154 -6.26 20.73 -5.07
N TYR A 155 -6.35 21.08 -3.80
CA TYR A 155 -7.61 21.47 -3.18
C TYR A 155 -8.38 22.49 -4.03
N ASP A 156 -9.68 22.26 -4.17
CA ASP A 156 -10.59 23.12 -4.92
C ASP A 156 -11.56 23.84 -3.97
N PRO A 157 -11.32 25.13 -3.67
CA PRO A 157 -12.18 25.88 -2.77
C PRO A 157 -13.60 26.10 -3.32
N SER A 158 -13.82 25.93 -4.63
CA SER A 158 -15.16 25.98 -5.23
C SER A 158 -15.99 24.72 -5.03
N ALA A 159 -15.34 23.61 -4.61
CA ALA A 159 -15.95 22.31 -4.40
C ALA A 159 -15.51 21.69 -3.05
N PRO A 160 -15.91 22.29 -1.92
CA PRO A 160 -15.52 21.82 -0.59
C PRO A 160 -15.94 20.37 -0.37
N ILE A 161 -15.08 19.63 0.34
CA ILE A 161 -15.19 18.18 0.51
C ILE A 161 -15.98 17.88 1.79
N GLU A 162 -17.00 17.05 1.66
CA GLU A 162 -17.71 16.42 2.76
C GLU A 162 -17.71 14.90 2.56
N VAL A 163 -17.52 14.15 3.64
CA VAL A 163 -17.49 12.68 3.65
C VAL A 163 -18.41 12.14 4.72
N SER A 164 -19.15 11.09 4.40
CA SER A 164 -20.03 10.40 5.35
C SER A 164 -19.99 8.88 5.10
N TYR A 165 -19.90 8.10 6.15
CA TYR A 165 -20.05 6.65 6.11
C TYR A 165 -21.39 6.17 6.68
N THR A 166 -22.30 7.09 6.99
CA THR A 166 -23.58 6.77 7.63
C THR A 166 -24.79 7.08 6.76
N LYS A 167 -24.73 8.14 5.96
CA LYS A 167 -25.87 8.58 5.13
C LYS A 167 -25.40 9.29 3.86
N PRO A 168 -26.17 9.19 2.76
CA PRO A 168 -25.90 9.91 1.53
C PRO A 168 -26.10 11.42 1.71
N PHE A 169 -25.46 12.20 0.85
CA PHE A 169 -25.71 13.64 0.72
C PHE A 169 -26.90 13.88 -0.22
N PRO A 170 -27.85 14.75 0.16
CA PRO A 170 -28.98 15.08 -0.69
C PRO A 170 -28.54 15.63 -2.06
N GLY A 171 -29.09 15.07 -3.13
CA GLY A 171 -28.79 15.50 -4.50
C GLY A 171 -27.50 14.91 -5.11
N GLU A 172 -26.64 14.26 -4.32
CA GLU A 172 -25.45 13.58 -4.84
C GLU A 172 -25.81 12.20 -5.42
N PRO A 173 -25.32 11.85 -6.62
CA PRO A 173 -25.58 10.55 -7.22
C PRO A 173 -24.85 9.43 -6.46
N THR A 174 -25.46 8.25 -6.51
CA THR A 174 -24.85 7.02 -5.95
C THR A 174 -24.87 5.90 -6.98
N GLY A 175 -23.94 4.96 -6.88
CA GLY A 175 -23.93 3.79 -7.78
C GLY A 175 -25.20 2.96 -7.69
N LYS A 176 -25.86 2.95 -6.53
CA LYS A 176 -27.14 2.28 -6.33
C LYS A 176 -28.29 2.94 -7.09
N ASN A 177 -28.38 4.26 -7.04
CA ASN A 177 -29.52 5.01 -7.57
C ASN A 177 -29.29 5.53 -9.00
N ASN A 178 -28.02 5.63 -9.41
CA ASN A 178 -27.62 6.21 -10.70
C ASN A 178 -26.61 5.28 -11.42
N PRO A 179 -26.97 4.01 -11.69
CA PRO A 179 -26.06 3.05 -12.30
C PRO A 179 -25.62 3.45 -13.72
N GLU A 180 -26.38 4.32 -14.40
CA GLU A 180 -26.03 4.89 -15.70
C GLU A 180 -24.76 5.78 -15.67
N LEU A 181 -24.39 6.29 -14.49
CA LEU A 181 -23.17 7.10 -14.31
C LEU A 181 -21.92 6.25 -14.06
N LEU A 182 -22.06 4.93 -13.95
CA LEU A 182 -20.94 4.00 -13.81
C LEU A 182 -20.30 3.69 -15.16
N THR A 183 -19.60 4.65 -15.72
CA THR A 183 -19.06 4.60 -17.07
C THR A 183 -17.75 3.83 -17.20
N ASN A 184 -17.00 3.67 -16.10
CA ASN A 184 -15.71 3.01 -16.11
C ASN A 184 -15.74 1.61 -15.50
N LEU A 185 -16.29 1.45 -14.31
CA LEU A 185 -16.35 0.14 -13.64
C LEU A 185 -17.61 0.04 -12.78
N LYS A 186 -18.27 -1.13 -12.84
CA LYS A 186 -19.47 -1.43 -12.07
C LYS A 186 -19.13 -2.26 -10.83
N PRO A 187 -19.81 -2.02 -9.69
CA PRO A 187 -19.68 -2.88 -8.52
C PRO A 187 -20.29 -4.26 -8.79
N SER A 188 -19.76 -5.28 -8.13
CA SER A 188 -20.40 -6.59 -8.06
C SER A 188 -21.68 -6.50 -7.24
N PRO A 189 -22.73 -7.24 -7.60
CA PRO A 189 -23.95 -7.28 -6.79
C PRO A 189 -23.66 -7.70 -5.34
N ASN A 190 -24.31 -7.04 -4.39
CA ASN A 190 -24.26 -7.37 -2.95
C ASN A 190 -22.91 -7.17 -2.23
N HIS A 191 -21.93 -6.49 -2.84
CA HIS A 191 -20.64 -6.18 -2.22
C HIS A 191 -20.55 -4.80 -1.55
N GLY A 192 -21.61 -3.99 -1.61
CA GLY A 192 -21.66 -2.70 -0.89
C GLY A 192 -20.81 -1.56 -1.48
N HIS A 193 -20.19 -1.75 -2.65
CA HIS A 193 -19.40 -0.74 -3.36
C HIS A 193 -20.27 0.16 -4.26
N ASN A 194 -21.43 0.56 -3.81
CA ASN A 194 -22.46 1.20 -4.64
C ASN A 194 -22.89 2.58 -4.13
N GLN A 195 -22.00 3.25 -3.37
CA GLN A 195 -22.28 4.55 -2.77
C GLN A 195 -21.73 5.69 -3.65
N ALA A 196 -20.88 6.58 -3.15
CA ALA A 196 -20.40 7.73 -3.94
C ALA A 196 -19.79 7.31 -5.29
N ILE A 197 -19.98 8.13 -6.31
CA ILE A 197 -19.39 7.92 -7.64
C ILE A 197 -18.27 8.92 -7.86
N VAL A 198 -17.06 8.41 -8.13
CA VAL A 198 -15.90 9.20 -8.50
C VAL A 198 -15.25 8.53 -9.72
N ASN A 199 -14.94 9.33 -10.76
CA ASN A 199 -14.32 8.81 -11.99
C ASN A 199 -15.12 7.67 -12.65
N GLY A 200 -16.47 7.74 -12.62
CA GLY A 200 -17.34 6.70 -13.21
C GLY A 200 -17.28 5.35 -12.49
N ILE A 201 -16.85 5.32 -11.23
CA ILE A 201 -16.70 4.14 -10.38
C ILE A 201 -17.35 4.44 -9.03
N SER A 202 -18.22 3.56 -8.56
CA SER A 202 -18.83 3.72 -7.22
C SER A 202 -17.94 3.17 -6.11
N ARG A 203 -18.11 3.73 -4.89
CA ARG A 203 -17.22 3.52 -3.74
C ARG A 203 -17.98 3.06 -2.51
N ILE A 204 -17.25 2.73 -1.46
CA ILE A 204 -17.74 2.60 -0.10
C ILE A 204 -17.66 3.99 0.56
N GLY A 205 -18.77 4.42 1.16
CA GLY A 205 -18.93 5.74 1.75
C GLY A 205 -19.49 6.77 0.75
N TYR A 206 -19.95 7.88 1.29
CA TYR A 206 -20.55 8.98 0.55
C TYR A 206 -19.61 10.18 0.56
N MET A 207 -19.53 10.85 -0.57
CA MET A 207 -18.68 12.03 -0.73
C MET A 207 -19.39 13.08 -1.56
N LYS A 208 -19.17 14.35 -1.20
CA LYS A 208 -19.60 15.52 -1.94
C LYS A 208 -18.40 16.43 -2.16
N GLY A 209 -18.36 17.11 -3.30
CA GLY A 209 -17.28 18.05 -3.64
C GLY A 209 -16.01 17.36 -4.13
N GLY A 210 -14.88 17.99 -3.90
CA GLY A 210 -13.55 17.57 -4.33
C GLY A 210 -13.09 18.22 -5.63
N GLY A 211 -13.98 18.44 -6.61
CA GLY A 211 -13.64 19.14 -7.85
C GLY A 211 -12.36 18.64 -8.51
N LYS A 212 -11.41 19.52 -8.77
CA LYS A 212 -10.12 19.19 -9.40
C LYS A 212 -9.17 18.37 -8.52
N ALA A 213 -9.47 18.22 -7.23
CA ALA A 213 -8.67 17.39 -6.32
C ALA A 213 -8.98 15.90 -6.44
N LEU A 214 -10.13 15.52 -7.02
CA LEU A 214 -10.49 14.11 -7.20
C LEU A 214 -9.47 13.41 -8.09
N TRP A 215 -8.98 12.25 -7.63
CA TRP A 215 -8.08 11.44 -8.47
C TRP A 215 -8.80 10.79 -9.64
N LYS A 216 -8.02 10.38 -10.62
CA LYS A 216 -8.42 9.43 -11.66
C LYS A 216 -7.75 8.09 -11.33
N ASP A 217 -8.52 7.02 -11.33
CA ASP A 217 -8.03 5.70 -10.93
C ASP A 217 -6.89 5.21 -11.83
N GLU A 218 -6.99 5.46 -13.12
CA GLU A 218 -5.96 5.12 -14.12
C GLU A 218 -4.62 5.82 -13.89
N ASP A 219 -4.60 6.92 -13.13
CA ASP A 219 -3.39 7.73 -12.86
C ASP A 219 -2.80 7.46 -11.46
N ILE A 220 -3.42 6.59 -10.64
CA ILE A 220 -2.98 6.35 -9.26
C ILE A 220 -1.52 5.85 -9.22
N ALA A 221 -1.19 4.84 -10.02
CA ALA A 221 0.17 4.30 -10.04
C ALA A 221 1.20 5.34 -10.52
N ASP A 222 0.88 6.12 -11.54
CA ASP A 222 1.75 7.19 -12.05
C ASP A 222 1.95 8.31 -11.03
N THR A 223 0.93 8.62 -10.23
CA THR A 223 1.06 9.58 -9.12
C THR A 223 2.01 9.05 -8.05
N ILE A 224 1.86 7.78 -7.65
CA ILE A 224 2.77 7.13 -6.70
C ILE A 224 4.20 7.14 -7.23
N ILE A 225 4.41 6.79 -8.50
CA ILE A 225 5.72 6.83 -9.15
C ILE A 225 6.31 8.24 -9.11
N ALA A 226 5.57 9.25 -9.56
CA ALA A 226 6.05 10.62 -9.61
C ALA A 226 6.45 11.16 -8.23
N LYS A 227 5.64 10.89 -7.20
CA LYS A 227 5.94 11.31 -5.82
C LYS A 227 7.14 10.55 -5.24
N THR A 228 7.27 9.26 -5.54
CA THR A 228 8.40 8.43 -5.10
C THR A 228 9.70 8.88 -5.75
N VAL A 229 9.71 9.03 -7.08
CA VAL A 229 10.89 9.53 -7.82
C VAL A 229 11.29 10.91 -7.33
N GLY A 230 10.34 11.83 -7.19
CA GLY A 230 10.60 13.17 -6.69
C GLY A 230 11.14 13.18 -5.24
N PHE A 231 10.70 12.25 -4.38
CA PHE A 231 11.27 12.11 -3.03
C PHE A 231 12.73 11.62 -3.08
N ILE A 232 13.02 10.60 -3.88
CA ILE A 232 14.39 10.07 -4.07
C ILE A 232 15.33 11.16 -4.59
N GLU A 233 14.91 11.91 -5.60
CA GLU A 233 15.69 12.99 -6.20
C GLU A 233 16.00 14.11 -5.21
N ARG A 234 15.01 14.55 -4.42
CA ARG A 234 15.19 15.62 -3.42
C ARG A 234 16.03 15.22 -2.21
N ASN A 235 16.22 13.93 -1.97
CA ASN A 235 16.94 13.41 -0.80
C ASN A 235 18.17 12.58 -1.19
N SER A 236 18.69 12.75 -2.41
CA SER A 236 19.80 11.96 -2.94
C SER A 236 21.15 12.18 -2.22
N ASP A 237 21.28 13.25 -1.47
CA ASP A 237 22.49 13.68 -0.75
C ASP A 237 22.54 13.27 0.73
N LYS A 238 21.48 12.61 1.23
CA LYS A 238 21.36 12.21 2.65
C LYS A 238 20.59 10.89 2.78
N PRO A 239 20.80 10.16 3.89
CA PRO A 239 20.07 8.91 4.09
C PRO A 239 18.59 9.15 4.26
N PHE A 240 17.78 8.26 3.67
CA PHE A 240 16.33 8.31 3.80
C PHE A 240 15.70 6.95 4.06
N PHE A 241 14.57 6.98 4.74
CA PHE A 241 13.60 5.89 4.83
C PHE A 241 12.35 6.27 4.05
N LEU A 242 11.94 5.42 3.13
CA LEU A 242 10.75 5.65 2.32
C LEU A 242 9.83 4.43 2.36
N TYR A 243 8.60 4.64 2.82
CA TYR A 243 7.52 3.70 2.67
C TYR A 243 6.72 4.02 1.39
N VAL A 244 6.58 3.04 0.51
CA VAL A 244 5.77 3.11 -0.70
C VAL A 244 4.68 2.03 -0.61
N GLY A 245 3.48 2.45 -0.23
CA GLY A 245 2.29 1.59 -0.28
C GLY A 245 1.64 1.71 -1.66
N THR A 246 1.78 0.70 -2.53
CA THR A 246 1.10 0.77 -3.81
C THR A 246 -0.40 0.52 -3.66
N ASN A 247 -1.19 0.94 -4.64
CA ASN A 247 -2.62 0.60 -4.72
C ASN A 247 -2.83 -0.75 -5.39
N ASP A 248 -1.90 -1.14 -6.25
CA ASP A 248 -2.00 -2.40 -7.00
C ASP A 248 -1.70 -3.61 -6.09
N VAL A 249 -2.54 -4.62 -6.14
CA VAL A 249 -3.63 -4.90 -7.08
C VAL A 249 -5.02 -4.81 -6.40
N HIS A 250 -5.19 -3.90 -5.45
CA HIS A 250 -6.45 -3.70 -4.73
C HIS A 250 -7.54 -3.10 -5.63
N VAL A 251 -8.78 -3.42 -5.33
CA VAL A 251 -9.95 -2.86 -6.02
C VAL A 251 -10.19 -1.37 -5.67
N PRO A 252 -10.82 -0.59 -6.57
CA PRO A 252 -11.17 -0.92 -7.93
C PRO A 252 -9.91 -1.02 -8.79
N ARG A 253 -9.77 -2.11 -9.52
CA ARG A 253 -8.68 -2.28 -10.47
C ARG A 253 -9.07 -1.57 -11.75
N PHE A 254 -8.46 -0.44 -11.97
CA PHE A 254 -8.66 0.36 -13.19
C PHE A 254 -7.31 0.86 -13.68
N PRO A 255 -6.49 -0.05 -14.27
CA PRO A 255 -5.12 0.25 -14.64
C PRO A 255 -5.05 1.30 -15.76
N HIS A 256 -3.91 1.99 -15.84
CA HIS A 256 -3.66 2.95 -16.90
C HIS A 256 -3.83 2.28 -18.30
N PRO A 257 -4.41 2.96 -19.29
CA PRO A 257 -4.72 2.39 -20.61
C PRO A 257 -3.56 1.65 -21.29
N ARG A 258 -2.32 2.04 -21.02
CA ARG A 258 -1.12 1.34 -21.59
C ARG A 258 -0.98 -0.10 -21.14
N PHE A 259 -1.65 -0.53 -20.04
CA PHE A 259 -1.62 -1.91 -19.52
C PHE A 259 -2.87 -2.69 -19.86
N VAL A 260 -3.96 -2.04 -20.20
CA VAL A 260 -5.25 -2.69 -20.45
C VAL A 260 -5.14 -3.74 -21.55
N GLY A 261 -5.56 -4.97 -21.22
CA GLY A 261 -5.53 -6.14 -22.11
C GLY A 261 -4.15 -6.78 -22.30
N LYS A 262 -3.10 -6.27 -21.66
CA LYS A 262 -1.74 -6.78 -21.86
C LYS A 262 -1.46 -8.11 -21.15
N SER A 263 -2.14 -8.38 -20.03
CA SER A 263 -1.99 -9.64 -19.30
C SER A 263 -2.84 -10.79 -19.86
N GLY A 264 -3.92 -10.47 -20.54
CA GLY A 264 -4.96 -11.45 -20.90
C GLY A 264 -5.72 -12.04 -19.72
N MET A 265 -5.59 -11.43 -18.52
CA MET A 265 -6.24 -11.86 -17.27
C MET A 265 -7.17 -10.79 -16.68
N GLY A 266 -7.74 -9.91 -17.51
CA GLY A 266 -8.56 -8.79 -17.05
C GLY A 266 -7.77 -7.74 -16.28
N TYR A 267 -8.46 -6.82 -15.65
CA TYR A 267 -7.82 -5.69 -14.96
C TYR A 267 -6.94 -6.10 -13.78
N ARG A 268 -7.21 -7.26 -13.13
CA ARG A 268 -6.34 -7.75 -12.07
C ARG A 268 -4.96 -8.11 -12.59
N GLY A 269 -4.87 -8.85 -13.69
CA GLY A 269 -3.60 -9.19 -14.34
C GLY A 269 -2.88 -7.95 -14.88
N ASP A 270 -3.63 -7.01 -15.48
CA ASP A 270 -3.08 -5.75 -15.97
C ASP A 270 -2.53 -4.88 -14.82
N ALA A 271 -3.16 -4.91 -13.64
CA ALA A 271 -2.67 -4.25 -12.44
C ALA A 271 -1.37 -4.88 -11.90
N ILE A 272 -1.18 -6.19 -12.07
CA ILE A 272 0.13 -6.84 -11.75
C ILE A 272 1.25 -6.30 -12.65
N LEU A 273 0.97 -6.15 -13.96
CA LEU A 273 1.93 -5.54 -14.89
C LEU A 273 2.23 -4.07 -14.51
N GLN A 274 1.23 -3.33 -14.08
CA GLN A 274 1.38 -1.96 -13.61
C GLN A 274 2.20 -1.88 -12.32
N PHE A 275 2.00 -2.81 -11.39
CA PHE A 275 2.83 -2.95 -10.19
C PHE A 275 4.31 -3.19 -10.54
N ASP A 276 4.57 -4.14 -11.43
CA ASP A 276 5.94 -4.43 -11.91
C ASP A 276 6.59 -3.19 -12.54
N TYR A 277 5.84 -2.45 -13.35
CA TYR A 277 6.29 -1.18 -13.92
C TYR A 277 6.63 -0.15 -12.84
N THR A 278 5.82 -0.05 -11.78
CA THR A 278 6.07 0.84 -10.64
C THR A 278 7.41 0.49 -9.96
N VAL A 279 7.65 -0.79 -9.72
CA VAL A 279 8.94 -1.27 -9.18
C VAL A 279 10.09 -0.88 -10.10
N GLY A 280 9.93 -1.09 -11.41
CA GLY A 280 10.93 -0.71 -12.41
C GLY A 280 11.30 0.76 -12.37
N LYS A 281 10.30 1.66 -12.21
CA LYS A 281 10.53 3.10 -12.12
C LYS A 281 11.24 3.54 -10.84
N ILE A 282 10.99 2.86 -9.74
CA ILE A 282 11.74 3.09 -8.49
C ILE A 282 13.21 2.69 -8.65
N LEU A 283 13.46 1.51 -9.21
CA LEU A 283 14.82 1.03 -9.47
C LEU A 283 15.57 1.98 -10.43
N GLU A 284 14.94 2.39 -11.53
CA GLU A 284 15.48 3.35 -12.49
C GLU A 284 15.87 4.69 -11.82
N ALA A 285 15.03 5.21 -10.93
CA ALA A 285 15.31 6.44 -10.19
C ALA A 285 16.55 6.30 -9.28
N LEU A 286 16.66 5.17 -8.57
CA LEU A 286 17.83 4.90 -7.72
C LEU A 286 19.11 4.75 -8.53
N GLU A 287 19.07 4.08 -9.67
CA GLU A 287 20.22 3.94 -10.59
C GLU A 287 20.65 5.30 -11.12
N LYS A 288 19.70 6.11 -11.59
CA LYS A 288 19.95 7.47 -12.13
C LYS A 288 20.62 8.39 -11.11
N GLN A 289 20.28 8.24 -9.83
CA GLN A 289 20.88 9.01 -8.73
C GLN A 289 22.17 8.38 -8.17
N GLY A 290 22.59 7.21 -8.67
CA GLY A 290 23.74 6.48 -8.15
C GLY A 290 23.55 5.91 -6.74
N LEU A 291 22.29 5.67 -6.34
CA LEU A 291 21.94 5.23 -4.99
C LEU A 291 21.66 3.74 -4.88
N ARG A 292 21.50 3.03 -6.01
CA ARG A 292 21.01 1.65 -6.02
C ARG A 292 21.84 0.69 -5.17
N GLU A 293 23.16 0.78 -5.25
CA GLU A 293 24.07 -0.14 -4.55
C GLU A 293 23.93 0.00 -3.02
N ASN A 294 23.80 1.22 -2.51
CA ASN A 294 23.64 1.50 -1.07
C ASN A 294 22.18 1.75 -0.65
N THR A 295 21.24 1.10 -1.30
CA THR A 295 19.82 1.13 -0.92
C THR A 295 19.32 -0.27 -0.60
N LEU A 296 18.87 -0.45 0.66
CA LEU A 296 18.14 -1.63 1.08
C LEU A 296 16.67 -1.49 0.61
N ILE A 297 16.20 -2.43 -0.20
CA ILE A 297 14.80 -2.51 -0.63
C ILE A 297 14.18 -3.75 -0.03
N VAL A 298 13.05 -3.60 0.65
CA VAL A 298 12.16 -4.67 1.06
C VAL A 298 10.89 -4.57 0.23
N LEU A 299 10.61 -5.59 -0.59
CA LEU A 299 9.36 -5.69 -1.36
C LEU A 299 8.50 -6.80 -0.76
N SER A 300 7.26 -6.48 -0.44
CA SER A 300 6.29 -7.45 0.08
C SER A 300 4.85 -7.04 -0.25
N SER A 301 3.87 -7.75 0.30
CA SER A 301 2.44 -7.40 0.24
C SER A 301 1.86 -7.32 1.66
N ASP A 302 0.85 -6.50 1.86
CA ASP A 302 0.24 -6.32 3.18
C ASP A 302 -0.63 -7.50 3.64
N ASN A 303 -1.11 -8.30 2.73
CA ASN A 303 -1.83 -9.56 2.97
C ASN A 303 -1.86 -10.40 1.70
N GLY A 304 -2.38 -11.61 1.83
CA GLY A 304 -2.57 -12.51 0.70
C GLY A 304 -3.61 -12.03 -0.31
N PRO A 305 -3.76 -12.76 -1.45
CA PRO A 305 -4.55 -12.31 -2.58
C PRO A 305 -6.05 -12.45 -2.37
N VAL A 306 -6.79 -11.66 -3.14
CA VAL A 306 -8.21 -11.85 -3.41
C VAL A 306 -8.45 -11.67 -4.90
N VAL A 307 -9.33 -12.48 -5.48
CA VAL A 307 -9.67 -12.40 -6.91
C VAL A 307 -10.91 -11.53 -7.10
N ASP A 308 -12.03 -11.90 -6.51
CA ASP A 308 -13.26 -11.08 -6.50
C ASP A 308 -13.34 -10.31 -5.17
N ASP A 309 -13.32 -9.00 -5.24
CA ASP A 309 -13.45 -8.12 -4.07
C ASP A 309 -14.37 -6.91 -4.34
N GLY A 310 -15.40 -7.13 -5.13
CA GLY A 310 -16.55 -6.23 -5.21
C GLY A 310 -16.72 -5.41 -6.48
N TYR A 311 -15.97 -5.69 -7.56
CA TYR A 311 -16.16 -5.04 -8.85
C TYR A 311 -16.17 -6.03 -10.01
N GLN A 312 -16.88 -5.67 -11.09
CA GLN A 312 -16.99 -6.46 -12.33
C GLN A 312 -15.77 -6.14 -13.22
N ASP A 313 -14.61 -6.61 -12.83
CA ASP A 313 -13.32 -6.35 -13.48
C ASP A 313 -12.78 -7.56 -14.27
N GLN A 314 -13.60 -8.59 -14.44
CA GLN A 314 -13.29 -9.85 -15.13
C GLN A 314 -12.16 -10.66 -14.46
N ALA A 315 -11.81 -10.37 -13.21
CA ALA A 315 -10.71 -11.05 -12.52
C ALA A 315 -10.96 -12.55 -12.36
N VAL A 316 -12.20 -12.95 -12.10
CA VAL A 316 -12.60 -14.36 -11.96
C VAL A 316 -12.68 -15.03 -13.33
N GLU A 317 -13.36 -14.41 -14.28
CA GLU A 317 -13.64 -14.97 -15.60
C GLU A 317 -12.35 -15.20 -16.42
N LEU A 318 -11.37 -14.33 -16.28
CA LEU A 318 -10.12 -14.37 -17.04
C LEU A 318 -8.92 -14.90 -16.24
N LEU A 319 -9.12 -15.36 -15.00
CA LEU A 319 -8.05 -15.89 -14.16
C LEU A 319 -7.35 -17.08 -14.82
N GLY A 320 -8.11 -17.98 -15.47
CA GLY A 320 -7.60 -19.19 -16.09
C GLY A 320 -6.94 -20.12 -15.08
N ASP A 321 -5.75 -20.59 -15.40
CA ASP A 321 -4.93 -21.45 -14.54
C ASP A 321 -3.94 -20.67 -13.66
N HIS A 322 -3.99 -19.34 -13.66
CA HIS A 322 -3.21 -18.51 -12.75
C HIS A 322 -3.62 -18.76 -11.29
N ARG A 323 -2.61 -18.86 -10.41
CA ARG A 323 -2.83 -19.16 -8.99
C ARG A 323 -2.22 -18.06 -8.12
N PRO A 324 -2.97 -17.00 -7.78
CA PRO A 324 -2.46 -15.92 -6.93
C PRO A 324 -1.92 -16.41 -5.58
N TRP A 325 -2.50 -17.48 -5.04
CA TRP A 325 -2.09 -18.14 -3.79
C TRP A 325 -0.98 -19.20 -3.97
N GLY A 326 -0.50 -19.44 -5.19
CA GLY A 326 0.41 -20.55 -5.48
C GLY A 326 -0.23 -21.91 -5.17
N ASN A 327 0.44 -22.72 -4.36
CA ASN A 327 -0.06 -24.02 -3.87
C ASN A 327 -0.66 -23.94 -2.46
N LEU A 328 -0.84 -22.73 -1.92
CA LEU A 328 -1.36 -22.51 -0.58
C LEU A 328 -2.88 -22.45 -0.59
N ARG A 329 -3.49 -22.67 0.59
CA ARG A 329 -4.93 -22.58 0.79
C ARG A 329 -5.32 -21.20 1.33
N GLY A 330 -6.48 -20.70 0.90
CA GLY A 330 -7.06 -19.44 1.38
C GLY A 330 -6.63 -18.22 0.59
N GLY A 331 -6.58 -17.09 1.24
CA GLY A 331 -6.27 -15.77 0.70
C GLY A 331 -6.67 -14.70 1.70
N LYS A 332 -6.80 -13.45 1.24
CA LYS A 332 -7.31 -12.32 2.04
C LYS A 332 -8.56 -12.73 2.84
N TYR A 333 -8.71 -12.22 4.04
CA TYR A 333 -9.80 -12.52 4.99
C TYR A 333 -9.77 -13.93 5.62
N SER A 334 -8.87 -14.80 5.24
CA SER A 334 -8.84 -16.17 5.74
C SER A 334 -7.73 -16.41 6.77
N ASN A 335 -7.95 -17.41 7.63
CA ASN A 335 -6.95 -17.88 8.59
C ASN A 335 -6.01 -18.94 8.00
N PHE A 336 -6.14 -19.24 6.70
CA PHE A 336 -5.27 -20.19 6.02
C PHE A 336 -3.99 -19.53 5.54
N GLU A 337 -3.01 -20.34 5.22
CA GLU A 337 -1.64 -19.98 4.86
C GLU A 337 -1.57 -18.83 3.83
N ALA A 338 -2.33 -18.91 2.75
CA ALA A 338 -2.31 -17.90 1.71
C ALA A 338 -2.89 -16.54 2.15
N GLY A 339 -3.50 -16.46 3.32
CA GLY A 339 -3.96 -15.18 3.89
C GLY A 339 -2.83 -14.26 4.33
N THR A 340 -1.72 -14.86 4.80
CA THR A 340 -0.56 -14.13 5.34
C THR A 340 0.74 -14.44 4.64
N ARG A 341 0.91 -15.61 4.04
CA ARG A 341 2.13 -15.95 3.31
C ARG A 341 2.18 -15.16 1.99
N VAL A 342 3.12 -14.24 1.92
CA VAL A 342 3.21 -13.22 0.87
C VAL A 342 4.58 -13.21 0.23
N PRO A 343 4.74 -12.63 -0.97
CA PRO A 343 6.06 -12.41 -1.53
C PRO A 343 6.90 -11.55 -0.58
N PHE A 344 8.19 -11.87 -0.46
CA PHE A 344 9.12 -11.12 0.36
C PHE A 344 10.51 -11.17 -0.27
N ILE A 345 11.00 -10.02 -0.71
CA ILE A 345 12.27 -9.87 -1.38
C ILE A 345 13.08 -8.80 -0.65
N VAL A 346 14.33 -9.11 -0.32
CA VAL A 346 15.27 -8.16 0.27
C VAL A 346 16.44 -8.01 -0.69
N SER A 347 16.68 -6.78 -1.15
CA SER A 347 17.79 -6.48 -2.05
C SER A 347 18.60 -5.29 -1.54
N TRP A 348 19.89 -5.50 -1.36
CA TRP A 348 20.87 -4.47 -1.02
C TRP A 348 22.20 -4.89 -1.66
N PRO A 349 22.51 -4.44 -2.88
CA PRO A 349 23.62 -4.98 -3.67
C PRO A 349 24.98 -4.91 -2.98
N ASP A 350 25.26 -3.86 -2.19
CA ASP A 350 26.52 -3.73 -1.45
C ASP A 350 26.71 -4.76 -0.33
N LYS A 351 25.64 -5.36 0.21
CA LYS A 351 25.71 -6.17 1.42
C LYS A 351 25.07 -7.54 1.31
N VAL A 352 23.97 -7.65 0.58
CA VAL A 352 23.19 -8.88 0.47
C VAL A 352 23.65 -9.70 -0.74
N LYS A 353 23.86 -11.00 -0.53
CA LYS A 353 24.26 -11.91 -1.63
C LYS A 353 23.16 -12.00 -2.68
N LYS A 354 23.54 -11.78 -3.93
CA LYS A 354 22.65 -11.81 -5.10
C LYS A 354 22.15 -13.22 -5.42
N GLY A 355 20.91 -13.31 -5.90
CA GLY A 355 20.31 -14.53 -6.46
C GLY A 355 20.07 -15.65 -5.45
N LYS A 356 19.87 -15.32 -4.17
CA LYS A 356 19.59 -16.30 -3.13
C LYS A 356 18.10 -16.54 -2.94
N THR A 357 17.78 -17.77 -2.54
CA THR A 357 16.47 -18.13 -2.01
C THR A 357 16.67 -18.59 -0.57
N SER A 358 15.80 -18.15 0.34
CA SER A 358 15.80 -18.54 1.74
C SER A 358 14.43 -19.09 2.11
N ASP A 359 14.39 -20.19 2.87
CA ASP A 359 13.20 -20.76 3.48
C ASP A 359 13.10 -20.41 4.97
N ALA A 360 13.90 -19.49 5.44
CA ALA A 360 13.79 -18.96 6.79
C ALA A 360 12.41 -18.35 7.02
N LEU A 361 11.81 -18.69 8.16
CA LEU A 361 10.55 -18.09 8.59
C LEU A 361 10.80 -16.64 9.00
N VAL A 362 10.17 -15.71 8.27
CA VAL A 362 10.25 -14.27 8.56
C VAL A 362 8.87 -13.66 8.62
N SER A 363 8.72 -12.61 9.42
CA SER A 363 7.48 -11.85 9.51
C SER A 363 7.75 -10.37 9.32
N GLN A 364 6.81 -9.67 8.68
CA GLN A 364 6.92 -8.22 8.49
C GLN A 364 7.03 -7.44 9.81
N ILE A 365 6.48 -7.97 10.90
CA ILE A 365 6.60 -7.33 12.22
C ILE A 365 8.05 -7.22 12.68
N ASP A 366 8.92 -8.14 12.23
CA ASP A 366 10.33 -8.21 12.59
C ASP A 366 11.19 -7.14 11.88
N LEU A 367 10.62 -6.46 10.89
CA LEU A 367 11.31 -5.34 10.25
C LEU A 367 11.58 -4.18 11.21
N PHE A 368 10.74 -3.96 12.21
CA PHE A 368 10.96 -2.89 13.18
C PHE A 368 12.28 -3.07 13.93
N ALA A 369 12.48 -4.20 14.62
CA ALA A 369 13.70 -4.50 15.36
C ALA A 369 14.92 -4.65 14.43
N SER A 370 14.72 -5.27 13.25
CA SER A 370 15.79 -5.43 12.26
C SER A 370 16.34 -4.08 11.77
N MET A 371 15.44 -3.14 11.51
CA MET A 371 15.88 -1.79 11.08
C MET A 371 16.49 -1.00 12.23
N ALA A 372 15.98 -1.13 13.46
CA ALA A 372 16.57 -0.49 14.63
C ALA A 372 18.05 -0.94 14.81
N GLU A 373 18.30 -2.23 14.74
CA GLU A 373 19.66 -2.79 14.82
C GLU A 373 20.53 -2.33 13.63
N LEU A 374 19.97 -2.34 12.41
CA LEU A 374 20.69 -1.90 11.21
C LEU A 374 21.21 -0.47 11.31
N VAL A 375 20.43 0.43 11.89
CA VAL A 375 20.81 1.85 12.01
C VAL A 375 21.40 2.21 13.37
N GLY A 376 21.66 1.21 14.22
CA GLY A 376 22.30 1.39 15.53
C GLY A 376 21.43 2.14 16.55
N GLN A 377 20.12 2.01 16.45
CA GLN A 377 19.19 2.61 17.41
C GLN A 377 18.76 1.59 18.47
N GLU A 378 18.86 1.97 19.72
CA GLU A 378 18.26 1.19 20.81
C GLU A 378 16.74 1.35 20.78
N MET A 379 16.02 0.24 20.86
CA MET A 379 14.57 0.27 20.99
C MET A 379 14.18 0.82 22.36
N GLN A 380 13.36 1.85 22.36
CA GLN A 380 12.82 2.42 23.60
C GLN A 380 11.92 1.39 24.31
N SER A 381 11.83 1.51 25.62
CA SER A 381 10.94 0.65 26.42
C SER A 381 9.50 0.74 25.89
N GLY A 382 8.93 -0.41 25.57
CA GLY A 382 7.59 -0.50 25.00
C GLY A 382 7.48 -0.32 23.49
N ALA A 383 8.56 -0.01 22.77
CA ALA A 383 8.57 0.02 21.31
C ALA A 383 8.85 -1.38 20.75
N GLY A 384 8.17 -1.76 19.67
CA GLY A 384 8.43 -2.98 18.93
C GLY A 384 8.39 -4.28 19.77
N VAL A 385 7.50 -4.36 20.76
CA VAL A 385 7.51 -5.44 21.77
C VAL A 385 7.35 -6.85 21.22
N ASP A 386 6.81 -6.98 20.02
CA ASP A 386 6.61 -8.28 19.36
C ASP A 386 7.60 -8.51 18.21
N SER A 387 8.51 -7.57 17.97
CA SER A 387 9.46 -7.59 16.87
C SER A 387 10.80 -8.18 17.30
N LEU A 388 11.35 -9.06 16.47
CA LEU A 388 12.67 -9.68 16.64
C LEU A 388 13.60 -9.25 15.50
N SER A 389 14.86 -8.97 15.79
CA SER A 389 15.80 -8.64 14.73
C SER A 389 16.19 -9.87 13.91
N LEU A 390 16.11 -9.74 12.60
CA LEU A 390 16.48 -10.76 11.61
C LEU A 390 17.76 -10.38 10.85
N ILE A 391 18.50 -9.37 11.30
CA ILE A 391 19.65 -8.82 10.55
C ILE A 391 20.76 -9.85 10.30
N HIS A 392 20.78 -10.92 11.09
CA HIS A 392 21.77 -12.01 10.98
C HIS A 392 21.27 -13.18 10.10
N ILE A 393 20.05 -13.17 9.61
CA ILE A 393 19.50 -14.15 8.68
C ILE A 393 19.82 -13.78 7.24
#